data_6f8ebff285be2904c147f1edf952094c
#
_entry.id   6f8ebff285be2904c147f1edf952094c
#
_cell.length_a   1.000
_cell.length_b   1.000
_cell.length_c   1.000
_cell.angle_alpha   90.00
_cell.angle_beta   90.00
_cell.angle_gamma   90.00
#
_symmetry.space_group_name_H-M   'P 1'
#
loop_
_entity.id
_entity.type
_entity.pdbx_description
1 polymer ?
#
loop_
_entity_poly.entity_id
_entity_poly.type
_entity_poly.pdbx_seq_one_letter_code
_entity_poly.pdbx_strand_id
1 'polypeptide(L)'
;MLVDSEQELERLLPNLPEAAWELLEVSNRPVTLVGTMGSKVQHSFAPGMVRDDGSIAVRLVSDPYLSFIIQGIGAPLASTSANLATHPTPMTFAEVHEQITATVDFNARFRREELNSNQSSILIQFDDAGRMSILRS
;
A
#
# COMPACT_ATOMS: atom_id res chain seq x y z
N MET A 1 2.17 2.36 1.81
CA MET A 1 2.28 3.28 0.65
C MET A 1 2.00 2.51 -0.62
N LEU A 2 1.53 3.20 -1.66
CA LEU A 2 1.33 2.64 -3.00
C LEU A 2 2.35 3.25 -3.96
N VAL A 3 2.94 2.42 -4.81
CA VAL A 3 3.83 2.79 -5.91
C VAL A 3 3.37 2.10 -7.19
N ASP A 4 3.64 2.67 -8.34
CA ASP A 4 3.21 2.17 -9.65
C ASP A 4 4.36 1.61 -10.51
N SER A 5 5.56 1.55 -9.95
CA SER A 5 6.72 1.00 -10.65
C SER A 5 7.63 0.20 -9.72
N GLU A 6 8.25 -0.84 -10.28
CA GLU A 6 9.27 -1.64 -9.59
C GLU A 6 10.48 -0.80 -9.20
N GLN A 7 10.86 0.15 -10.04
CA GLN A 7 11.96 1.07 -9.75
C GLN A 7 11.71 1.89 -8.49
N GLU A 8 10.48 2.37 -8.29
CA GLU A 8 10.13 3.11 -7.09
C GLU A 8 10.04 2.20 -5.86
N LEU A 9 9.52 0.97 -6.03
CA LEU A 9 9.53 -0.05 -4.98
C LEU A 9 10.97 -0.37 -4.53
N GLU A 10 11.88 -0.63 -5.47
CA GLU A 10 13.30 -0.89 -5.18
C GLU A 10 13.97 0.31 -4.50
N ARG A 11 13.65 1.53 -4.94
CA ARG A 11 14.18 2.75 -4.32
C ARG A 11 13.75 2.88 -2.85
N LEU A 12 12.49 2.53 -2.55
CA LEU A 12 11.93 2.58 -1.20
C LEU A 12 12.43 1.42 -0.32
N LEU A 13 12.55 0.22 -0.89
CA LEU A 13 12.94 -1.01 -0.23
C LEU A 13 14.14 -1.67 -0.96
N PRO A 14 15.35 -1.10 -0.86
CA PRO A 14 16.49 -1.52 -1.68
C PRO A 14 17.06 -2.89 -1.31
N ASN A 15 16.67 -3.45 -0.18
CA ASN A 15 17.19 -4.73 0.32
C ASN A 15 16.17 -5.87 0.17
N LEU A 16 15.23 -5.76 -0.78
CA LEU A 16 14.30 -6.85 -1.05
C LEU A 16 15.05 -8.04 -1.66
N PRO A 17 14.89 -9.26 -1.11
CA PRO A 17 15.47 -10.47 -1.69
C PRO A 17 14.73 -10.86 -2.99
N GLU A 18 15.36 -11.68 -3.82
CA GLU A 18 14.76 -12.19 -5.07
C GLU A 18 13.41 -12.85 -4.83
N ALA A 19 13.26 -13.60 -3.74
CA ALA A 19 12.00 -14.22 -3.36
C ALA A 19 10.84 -13.23 -3.18
N ALA A 20 11.11 -11.95 -2.86
CA ALA A 20 10.08 -10.92 -2.78
C ALA A 20 9.54 -10.56 -4.18
N TRP A 21 10.43 -10.48 -5.17
CA TRP A 21 10.08 -10.21 -6.56
C TRP A 21 9.31 -11.37 -7.19
N GLU A 22 9.80 -12.60 -7.00
CA GLU A 22 9.08 -13.82 -7.43
C GLU A 22 7.67 -13.87 -6.85
N LEU A 23 7.53 -13.52 -5.57
CA LEU A 23 6.23 -13.49 -4.91
C LEU A 23 5.28 -12.46 -5.54
N LEU A 24 5.77 -11.28 -5.91
CA LEU A 24 4.96 -10.25 -6.59
C LEU A 24 4.46 -10.73 -7.96
N GLU A 25 5.28 -11.50 -8.68
CA GLU A 25 4.92 -12.05 -10.00
C GLU A 25 3.86 -13.16 -9.92
N VAL A 26 4.00 -14.08 -8.94
CA VAL A 26 3.13 -15.27 -8.88
C VAL A 26 1.87 -15.07 -8.04
N SER A 27 1.80 -14.03 -7.24
CA SER A 27 0.68 -13.82 -6.32
C SER A 27 -0.58 -13.37 -7.05
N ASN A 28 -1.66 -14.13 -6.89
CA ASN A 28 -3.00 -13.75 -7.34
C ASN A 28 -3.69 -12.73 -6.39
N ARG A 29 -3.07 -12.42 -5.28
CA ARG A 29 -3.57 -11.48 -4.28
C ARG A 29 -2.65 -10.27 -4.18
N PRO A 30 -3.18 -9.10 -3.82
CA PRO A 30 -2.35 -7.96 -3.53
C PRO A 30 -1.34 -8.27 -2.43
N VAL A 31 -0.07 -7.93 -2.65
CA VAL A 31 1.01 -8.09 -1.68
C VAL A 31 1.49 -6.71 -1.22
N THR A 32 1.67 -6.55 0.07
CA THR A 32 2.33 -5.39 0.69
C THR A 32 3.62 -5.88 1.34
N LEU A 33 4.74 -5.36 0.86
CA LEU A 33 6.05 -5.68 1.39
C LEU A 33 6.42 -4.72 2.52
N VAL A 34 6.98 -5.26 3.58
CA VAL A 34 7.50 -4.50 4.73
C VAL A 34 9.00 -4.70 4.81
N GLY A 35 9.73 -3.61 4.87
CA GLY A 35 11.19 -3.66 4.96
C GLY A 35 11.79 -2.33 5.40
N THR A 36 13.08 -2.32 5.64
CA THR A 36 13.81 -1.11 6.02
C THR A 36 13.84 -0.12 4.86
N MET A 37 13.45 1.10 5.13
CA MET A 37 13.43 2.17 4.13
C MET A 37 14.84 2.51 3.63
N GLY A 38 14.97 2.72 2.33
CA GLY A 38 16.22 3.12 1.72
C GLY A 38 16.74 4.46 2.26
N SER A 39 18.01 4.52 2.64
CA SER A 39 18.64 5.73 3.21
C SER A 39 18.71 6.92 2.23
N LYS A 40 18.57 6.67 0.93
CA LYS A 40 18.57 7.69 -0.12
C LYS A 40 17.18 8.25 -0.44
N VAL A 41 16.15 7.80 0.29
CA VAL A 41 14.79 8.29 0.07
C VAL A 41 14.67 9.72 0.60
N GLN A 42 14.43 10.66 -0.32
CA GLN A 42 14.35 12.09 0.01
C GLN A 42 12.93 12.60 0.28
N HIS A 43 11.95 11.72 0.28
CA HIS A 43 10.57 12.13 0.56
C HIS A 43 10.38 12.39 2.04
N SER A 44 9.68 13.48 2.33
CA SER A 44 9.14 13.72 3.67
C SER A 44 7.82 12.94 3.78
N PHE A 45 7.78 11.93 4.60
CA PHE A 45 6.56 11.16 4.85
C PHE A 45 5.78 11.74 6.02
N ALA A 46 4.46 11.60 5.96
CA ALA A 46 3.60 11.95 7.08
C ALA A 46 3.96 11.11 8.32
N PRO A 47 3.76 11.65 9.53
CA PRO A 47 3.97 10.90 10.77
C PRO A 47 3.22 9.57 10.76
N GLY A 48 3.88 8.50 11.21
CA GLY A 48 3.32 7.15 11.25
C GLY A 48 3.42 6.36 9.93
N MET A 49 3.91 6.95 8.83
CA MET A 49 4.18 6.21 7.59
C MET A 49 5.46 5.38 7.67
N VAL A 50 6.44 5.86 8.41
CA VAL A 50 7.66 5.15 8.77
C VAL A 50 7.52 4.71 10.22
N ARG A 51 7.77 3.44 10.52
CA ARG A 51 7.75 2.91 11.87
C ARG A 51 8.99 3.33 12.66
N ASP A 52 8.95 3.18 13.97
CA ASP A 52 10.07 3.52 14.85
C ASP A 52 11.35 2.73 14.55
N ASP A 53 11.22 1.53 14.00
CA ASP A 53 12.33 0.68 13.55
C ASP A 53 12.86 1.05 12.13
N GLY A 54 12.34 2.12 11.54
CA GLY A 54 12.71 2.57 10.20
C GLY A 54 12.07 1.76 9.07
N SER A 55 11.19 0.81 9.37
CA SER A 55 10.50 0.03 8.36
C SER A 55 9.30 0.77 7.77
N ILE A 56 9.02 0.46 6.51
CA ILE A 56 7.86 0.97 5.76
C ILE A 56 7.11 -0.18 5.11
N ALA A 57 5.81 0.02 4.88
CA ALA A 57 4.96 -0.92 4.15
C ALA A 57 4.65 -0.35 2.76
N VAL A 58 5.06 -1.06 1.72
CA VAL A 58 4.92 -0.61 0.32
C VAL A 58 4.21 -1.68 -0.51
N ARG A 59 3.29 -1.26 -1.35
CA ARG A 59 2.56 -2.10 -2.29
C ARG A 59 2.74 -1.58 -3.70
N LEU A 60 3.21 -2.45 -4.60
CA LEU A 60 3.18 -2.21 -6.04
C LEU A 60 1.74 -2.36 -6.54
N VAL A 61 1.25 -1.38 -7.27
CA VAL A 61 -0.09 -1.38 -7.85
C VAL A 61 -0.02 -1.38 -9.37
N SER A 62 -0.95 -2.13 -9.98
CA SER A 62 -1.14 -2.20 -11.44
C SER A 62 -2.46 -1.58 -11.90
N ASP A 63 -3.21 -0.95 -10.99
CA ASP A 63 -4.47 -0.28 -11.31
C ASP A 63 -4.20 1.02 -12.09
N PRO A 64 -4.71 1.17 -13.32
CA PRO A 64 -4.41 2.35 -14.15
C PRO A 64 -4.84 3.69 -13.54
N TYR A 65 -5.92 3.69 -12.74
CA TYR A 65 -6.39 4.90 -12.07
C TYR A 65 -5.43 5.33 -10.95
N LEU A 66 -4.97 4.37 -10.15
CA LEU A 66 -3.97 4.64 -9.11
C LEU A 66 -2.63 5.06 -9.70
N SER A 67 -2.19 4.39 -10.77
CA SER A 67 -0.95 4.78 -11.48
C SER A 67 -1.03 6.20 -12.02
N PHE A 68 -2.17 6.59 -12.62
CA PHE A 68 -2.40 7.95 -13.10
C PHE A 68 -2.27 8.98 -11.96
N ILE A 69 -2.84 8.68 -10.79
CA ILE A 69 -2.75 9.57 -9.61
C ILE A 69 -1.31 9.66 -9.11
N ILE A 70 -0.62 8.52 -8.94
CA ILE A 70 0.77 8.47 -8.46
C ILE A 70 1.69 9.27 -9.38
N GLN A 71 1.57 9.08 -10.69
CA GLN A 71 2.34 9.83 -11.69
C GLN A 71 2.02 11.32 -11.66
N GLY A 72 0.75 11.69 -11.51
CA GLY A 72 0.33 13.08 -11.41
C GLY A 72 0.86 13.80 -10.16
N ILE A 73 1.00 13.07 -9.04
CA ILE A 73 1.57 13.58 -7.79
C ILE A 73 3.10 13.59 -7.85
N GLY A 74 3.71 12.67 -8.60
CA GLY A 74 5.16 12.46 -8.65
C GLY A 74 5.77 11.92 -7.35
N ALA A 75 4.97 11.20 -6.55
CA ALA A 75 5.36 10.64 -5.26
C ALA A 75 4.51 9.42 -4.89
N PRO A 76 5.01 8.53 -4.02
CA PRO A 76 4.21 7.43 -3.47
C PRO A 76 2.93 7.92 -2.80
N LEU A 77 1.84 7.19 -2.99
CA LEU A 77 0.54 7.53 -2.44
C LEU A 77 0.33 6.88 -1.08
N ALA A 78 0.05 7.68 -0.05
CA ALA A 78 -0.39 7.16 1.24
C ALA A 78 -1.78 6.51 1.09
N SER A 79 -1.97 5.33 1.65
CA SER A 79 -3.24 4.60 1.55
C SER A 79 -3.59 3.95 2.87
N THR A 80 -4.86 3.99 3.20
CA THR A 80 -5.45 3.29 4.34
C THR A 80 -6.82 2.72 3.95
N SER A 81 -7.36 1.82 4.76
CA SER A 81 -8.75 1.37 4.60
C SER A 81 -9.72 2.51 4.94
N ALA A 82 -10.83 2.60 4.18
CA ALA A 82 -11.84 3.63 4.38
C ALA A 82 -12.85 3.24 5.47
N ASN A 83 -12.37 2.89 6.66
CA ASN A 83 -13.19 2.52 7.82
C ASN A 83 -12.74 3.26 9.07
N LEU A 84 -13.64 3.50 9.99
CA LEU A 84 -13.32 3.98 11.33
C LEU A 84 -12.60 2.86 12.12
N ALA A 85 -11.78 3.26 13.09
CA ALA A 85 -11.14 2.31 14.00
C ALA A 85 -12.21 1.36 14.59
N THR A 86 -11.91 0.06 14.65
CA THR A 86 -12.83 -1.00 15.14
C THR A 86 -14.01 -1.36 14.23
N HIS A 87 -14.22 -0.66 13.11
CA HIS A 87 -15.24 -1.01 12.13
C HIS A 87 -14.68 -1.90 11.01
N PRO A 88 -15.48 -2.79 10.42
CA PRO A 88 -15.03 -3.60 9.29
C PRO A 88 -14.71 -2.72 8.07
N THR A 89 -13.86 -3.23 7.20
CA THR A 89 -13.56 -2.59 5.91
C THR A 89 -14.82 -2.64 5.02
N PRO A 90 -15.26 -1.49 4.45
CA PRO A 90 -16.44 -1.45 3.60
C PRO A 90 -16.24 -2.26 2.32
N MET A 91 -17.30 -2.96 1.89
CA MET A 91 -17.34 -3.74 0.65
C MET A 91 -17.68 -2.88 -0.57
N THR A 92 -18.45 -1.84 -0.35
CA THR A 92 -18.90 -0.90 -1.38
C THR A 92 -18.69 0.53 -0.90
N PHE A 93 -18.73 1.48 -1.83
CA PHE A 93 -18.68 2.90 -1.46
C PHE A 93 -19.88 3.30 -0.55
N ALA A 94 -21.04 2.69 -0.74
CA ALA A 94 -22.21 2.98 0.08
C ALA A 94 -22.06 2.59 1.56
N GLU A 95 -21.17 1.66 1.85
CA GLU A 95 -20.85 1.22 3.22
C GLU A 95 -19.76 2.08 3.90
N VAL A 96 -19.12 2.98 3.15
CA VAL A 96 -18.13 3.91 3.74
C VAL A 96 -18.86 4.85 4.70
N HIS A 97 -18.40 4.88 5.95
CA HIS A 97 -19.04 5.67 7.00
C HIS A 97 -19.11 7.16 6.61
N GLU A 98 -20.26 7.78 6.85
CA GLU A 98 -20.53 9.18 6.49
C GLU A 98 -19.48 10.15 7.04
N GLN A 99 -18.99 9.92 8.24
CA GLN A 99 -17.94 10.74 8.84
C GLN A 99 -16.66 10.77 7.98
N ILE A 100 -16.31 9.66 7.31
CA ILE A 100 -15.15 9.61 6.41
C ILE A 100 -15.45 10.43 5.15
N THR A 101 -16.58 10.16 4.50
CA THR A 101 -16.94 10.83 3.24
C THR A 101 -17.17 12.33 3.42
N ALA A 102 -17.58 12.78 4.60
CA ALA A 102 -17.79 14.20 4.92
C ALA A 102 -16.49 14.94 5.28
N THR A 103 -15.42 14.24 5.68
CA THR A 103 -14.17 14.87 6.15
C THR A 103 -13.07 14.89 5.10
N VAL A 104 -13.19 14.13 4.01
CA VAL A 104 -12.19 14.14 2.92
C VAL A 104 -12.45 15.30 1.95
N ASP A 105 -11.38 15.87 1.40
CA ASP A 105 -11.48 16.98 0.45
C ASP A 105 -12.10 16.54 -0.89
N PHE A 106 -11.95 15.26 -1.23
CA PHE A 106 -12.45 14.72 -2.49
C PHE A 106 -12.92 13.27 -2.36
N ASN A 107 -14.14 13.01 -2.86
CA ASN A 107 -14.69 11.69 -3.03
C ASN A 107 -14.70 11.32 -4.52
N ALA A 108 -13.91 10.35 -4.93
CA ALA A 108 -13.90 9.87 -6.31
C ALA A 108 -15.32 9.43 -6.73
N ARG A 109 -15.73 9.79 -7.95
CA ARG A 109 -17.03 9.41 -8.51
C ARG A 109 -16.96 8.15 -9.37
N PHE A 110 -15.76 7.62 -9.53
CA PHE A 110 -15.45 6.49 -10.38
C PHE A 110 -15.54 5.18 -9.58
N ARG A 111 -16.05 4.12 -10.19
CA ARG A 111 -16.08 2.73 -9.66
C ARG A 111 -16.81 2.57 -8.31
N ARG A 112 -17.80 3.37 -8.02
CA ARG A 112 -18.52 3.32 -6.73
C ARG A 112 -19.39 2.08 -6.55
N GLU A 113 -19.84 1.49 -7.66
CA GLU A 113 -20.69 0.28 -7.69
C GLU A 113 -19.83 -1.01 -7.65
N GLU A 114 -18.52 -0.91 -7.73
CA GLU A 114 -17.66 -2.08 -7.66
C GLU A 114 -17.60 -2.62 -6.23
N LEU A 115 -17.70 -3.94 -6.15
CA LEU A 115 -17.46 -4.65 -4.90
C LEU A 115 -15.95 -4.65 -4.61
N ASN A 116 -15.60 -4.22 -3.42
CA ASN A 116 -14.27 -4.48 -2.89
C ASN A 116 -14.11 -6.01 -2.76
N SER A 117 -13.09 -6.56 -3.36
CA SER A 117 -12.83 -8.01 -3.31
C SER A 117 -12.59 -8.56 -1.89
N ASN A 118 -12.65 -7.71 -0.86
CA ASN A 118 -12.35 -8.02 0.54
C ASN A 118 -10.98 -8.66 0.79
N GLN A 119 -10.18 -8.77 -0.23
CA GLN A 119 -8.83 -9.28 -0.08
C GLN A 119 -7.92 -8.14 0.36
N SER A 120 -7.83 -7.96 1.68
CA SER A 120 -6.70 -7.21 2.21
C SER A 120 -5.41 -7.77 1.60
N SER A 121 -4.46 -6.89 1.30
CA SER A 121 -3.15 -7.36 0.84
C SER A 121 -2.55 -8.28 1.89
N ILE A 122 -1.89 -9.34 1.42
CA ILE A 122 -1.00 -10.11 2.29
C ILE A 122 0.13 -9.17 2.71
N LEU A 123 0.37 -9.08 4.01
CA LEU A 123 1.44 -8.25 4.55
C LEU A 123 2.64 -9.14 4.87
N ILE A 124 3.73 -8.93 4.18
CA ILE A 124 4.92 -9.78 4.22
C ILE A 124 6.13 -8.93 4.58
N GLN A 125 6.91 -9.42 5.53
CA GLN A 125 8.18 -8.85 5.91
C GLN A 125 9.32 -9.82 5.59
N PHE A 126 10.41 -9.28 5.07
CA PHE A 126 11.69 -9.98 4.96
C PHE A 126 12.66 -9.37 5.96
N ASP A 127 13.37 -10.23 6.67
CA ASP A 127 14.48 -9.81 7.54
C ASP A 127 15.79 -9.65 6.74
N ASP A 128 16.83 -9.15 7.40
CA ASP A 128 18.15 -8.93 6.77
C ASP A 128 18.80 -10.23 6.27
N ALA A 129 18.35 -11.39 6.75
CA ALA A 129 18.79 -12.70 6.27
C ALA A 129 17.91 -13.24 5.12
N GLY A 130 16.94 -12.45 4.62
CA GLY A 130 16.01 -12.83 3.58
C GLY A 130 14.91 -13.80 4.01
N ARG A 131 14.70 -13.99 5.31
CA ARG A 131 13.61 -14.88 5.81
C ARG A 131 12.29 -14.15 5.75
N MET A 132 11.29 -14.84 5.19
CA MET A 132 9.94 -14.32 5.03
C MET A 132 9.11 -14.56 6.30
N SER A 133 8.36 -13.53 6.70
CA SER A 133 7.35 -13.60 7.76
C SER A 133 6.04 -13.01 7.25
N ILE A 134 4.94 -13.74 7.42
CA ILE A 134 3.60 -13.25 7.08
C ILE A 134 3.04 -12.52 8.32
N LEU A 135 2.87 -11.22 8.22
CA LEU A 135 2.34 -10.38 9.31
C LEU A 135 0.82 -10.35 9.30
N ARG A 136 0.21 -10.50 8.11
CA ARG A 136 -1.24 -10.58 7.89
C ARG A 136 -1.53 -11.33 6.59
N SER A 137 -2.44 -12.28 6.63
CA SER A 137 -2.94 -13.04 5.46
C SER A 137 -4.34 -12.58 5.04
#